data_38c96f6a02e689e11eb1c66929a0cfc5
#
_entry.id   38c96f6a02e689e11eb1c66929a0cfc5
#
_cell.length_a   1.000
_cell.length_b   1.000
_cell.length_c   1.000
_cell.angle_alpha   90.00
_cell.angle_beta   90.00
_cell.angle_gamma   90.00
#
_symmetry.space_group_name_H-M   'P 1'
#
loop_
_entity.id
_entity.type
_entity.pdbx_description
1 polymer ?
#
loop_
_entity_poly.entity_id
_entity_poly.type
_entity_poly.pdbx_seq_one_letter_code
_entity_poly.pdbx_strand_id
1 'polypeptide(L)'
;MLIAPHQTGGTRSRSPHGTKPIPLALWDDRDRDPAAIEAEFRGPNGREWLLRWLPARAHDNGLFLIFSNGVGRDDDEVRTGNAMILDPYGRILAETWVAADAMVTADLDLELLPLSTGRRWLKGRRPELYDILTRRFGDERNPREARFSAEPVQLDPGHGS
;
A
#
# COMPACT_ATOMS: atom_id res chain seq x y z
N MET A 1 3.57 14.26 7.75
CA MET A 1 4.38 13.08 7.43
C MET A 1 3.67 11.86 7.96
N LEU A 2 3.62 10.78 7.19
CA LEU A 2 3.10 9.46 7.58
C LEU A 2 4.26 8.46 7.49
N ILE A 3 4.49 7.73 8.58
CA ILE A 3 5.42 6.60 8.61
C ILE A 3 4.58 5.33 8.67
N ALA A 4 4.73 4.47 7.69
CA ALA A 4 3.93 3.26 7.51
C ALA A 4 4.83 2.02 7.50
N PRO A 5 5.18 1.47 8.68
CA PRO A 5 5.80 0.16 8.76
C PRO A 5 4.79 -0.90 8.33
N HIS A 6 5.20 -1.82 7.47
CA HIS A 6 4.30 -2.78 6.85
C HIS A 6 4.95 -4.14 6.66
N GLN A 7 4.14 -5.16 6.46
CA GLN A 7 4.56 -6.48 6.04
C GLN A 7 3.65 -6.98 4.91
N THR A 8 3.81 -6.38 3.74
CA THR A 8 3.19 -6.92 2.53
C THR A 8 4.19 -7.81 1.79
N GLY A 9 3.69 -8.88 1.26
CA GLY A 9 4.44 -9.76 0.40
C GLY A 9 3.57 -10.30 -0.71
N GLY A 10 4.11 -11.13 -1.56
CA GLY A 10 3.38 -11.93 -2.51
C GLY A 10 2.52 -12.96 -1.79
N THR A 11 1.41 -12.51 -1.19
CA THR A 11 0.47 -13.38 -0.47
C THR A 11 -0.62 -13.88 -1.39
N ARG A 12 -1.25 -14.99 -1.03
CA ARG A 12 -2.45 -15.46 -1.73
C ARG A 12 -3.61 -14.50 -1.51
N SER A 13 -3.83 -13.64 -2.49
CA SER A 13 -5.06 -12.84 -2.52
C SER A 13 -6.20 -13.64 -3.14
N ARG A 14 -7.41 -13.53 -2.56
CA ARG A 14 -8.64 -14.03 -3.17
C ARG A 14 -9.08 -13.17 -4.36
N SER A 15 -8.59 -11.95 -4.46
CA SER A 15 -8.85 -11.07 -5.60
C SER A 15 -8.09 -11.56 -6.83
N PRO A 16 -8.73 -11.69 -8.00
CA PRO A 16 -8.07 -12.07 -9.24
C PRO A 16 -6.99 -11.06 -9.67
N HIS A 17 -7.06 -9.84 -9.16
CA HIS A 17 -6.13 -8.74 -9.44
C HIS A 17 -5.19 -8.43 -8.26
N GLY A 18 -5.21 -9.25 -7.21
CA GLY A 18 -4.31 -9.13 -6.07
C GLY A 18 -2.93 -9.69 -6.34
N THR A 19 -2.04 -9.55 -5.38
CA THR A 19 -0.71 -10.14 -5.42
C THR A 19 -0.76 -11.67 -5.41
N LYS A 20 0.28 -12.29 -5.94
CA LYS A 20 0.48 -13.75 -5.93
C LYS A 20 1.71 -14.08 -5.09
N PRO A 21 1.77 -15.31 -4.54
CA PRO A 21 2.97 -15.77 -3.85
C PRO A 21 4.19 -15.76 -4.77
N ILE A 22 5.30 -15.26 -4.25
CA ILE A 22 6.59 -15.36 -4.91
C ILE A 22 7.12 -16.79 -4.69
N PRO A 23 7.64 -17.47 -5.73
CA PRO A 23 8.21 -18.81 -5.57
C PRO A 23 9.33 -18.84 -4.53
N LEU A 24 9.23 -19.71 -3.53
CA LEU A 24 10.24 -19.85 -2.47
C LEU A 24 11.64 -20.16 -3.01
N ALA A 25 11.71 -20.92 -4.11
CA ALA A 25 12.98 -21.25 -4.77
C ALA A 25 13.77 -20.01 -5.19
N LEU A 26 13.11 -18.92 -5.58
CA LEU A 26 13.79 -17.66 -5.90
C LEU A 26 14.43 -17.03 -4.66
N TRP A 27 13.76 -17.13 -3.50
CA TRP A 27 14.34 -16.67 -2.24
C TRP A 27 15.51 -17.54 -1.81
N ASP A 28 15.39 -18.85 -1.92
CA ASP A 28 16.45 -19.79 -1.52
C ASP A 28 17.70 -19.65 -2.42
N ASP A 29 17.52 -19.29 -3.69
CA ASP A 29 18.60 -19.09 -4.67
C ASP A 29 19.11 -17.64 -4.75
N ARG A 30 18.60 -16.70 -3.92
CA ARG A 30 18.90 -15.26 -4.03
C ARG A 30 20.39 -14.89 -3.97
N ASP A 31 21.19 -15.67 -3.23
CA ASP A 31 22.63 -15.41 -3.11
C ASP A 31 23.37 -15.77 -4.40
N ARG A 32 22.82 -16.71 -5.18
CA ARG A 32 23.37 -17.15 -6.45
C ARG A 32 22.86 -16.31 -7.63
N ASP A 33 21.58 -15.98 -7.63
CA ASP A 33 20.91 -15.20 -8.66
C ASP A 33 19.99 -14.13 -8.04
N PRO A 34 20.57 -13.05 -7.49
CA PRO A 34 19.77 -11.96 -6.89
C PRO A 34 18.89 -11.27 -7.93
N ALA A 35 19.28 -11.23 -9.20
CA ALA A 35 18.54 -10.55 -10.24
C ALA A 35 17.17 -11.18 -10.50
N ALA A 36 17.03 -12.48 -10.37
CA ALA A 36 15.78 -13.19 -10.58
C ALA A 36 14.73 -12.80 -9.52
N ILE A 37 15.09 -12.82 -8.24
CA ILE A 37 14.15 -12.45 -7.17
C ILE A 37 13.87 -10.94 -7.15
N GLU A 38 14.88 -10.11 -7.43
CA GLU A 38 14.71 -8.66 -7.49
C GLU A 38 13.83 -8.23 -8.66
N ALA A 39 13.78 -8.99 -9.74
CA ALA A 39 12.83 -8.81 -10.82
C ALA A 39 11.37 -9.02 -10.33
N GLU A 40 11.12 -10.07 -9.54
CA GLU A 40 9.83 -10.29 -8.89
C GLU A 40 9.47 -9.16 -7.92
N PHE A 41 10.43 -8.68 -7.11
CA PHE A 41 10.20 -7.58 -6.18
C PHE A 41 9.89 -6.25 -6.87
N ARG A 42 10.38 -6.04 -8.09
CA ARG A 42 10.01 -4.89 -8.94
C ARG A 42 8.67 -5.07 -9.65
N GLY A 43 8.27 -6.30 -9.87
CA GLY A 43 7.11 -6.70 -10.65
C GLY A 43 5.75 -6.52 -9.92
N PRO A 44 4.70 -7.15 -10.48
CA PRO A 44 3.30 -6.96 -10.06
C PRO A 44 3.01 -7.44 -8.63
N ASN A 45 3.87 -8.27 -8.05
CA ASN A 45 3.72 -8.78 -6.69
C ASN A 45 4.44 -7.93 -5.64
N GLY A 46 5.22 -6.95 -6.05
CA GLY A 46 6.01 -6.06 -5.19
C GLY A 46 5.78 -4.59 -5.52
N ARG A 47 6.80 -3.94 -6.09
CA ARG A 47 6.81 -2.51 -6.38
C ARG A 47 5.63 -2.03 -7.22
N GLU A 48 5.31 -2.72 -8.32
CA GLU A 48 4.19 -2.31 -9.17
C GLU A 48 2.84 -2.35 -8.45
N TRP A 49 2.67 -3.30 -7.51
CA TRP A 49 1.49 -3.32 -6.65
C TRP A 49 1.42 -2.09 -5.75
N LEU A 50 2.53 -1.72 -5.13
CA LEU A 50 2.62 -0.55 -4.24
C LEU A 50 2.37 0.75 -5.00
N LEU A 51 2.84 0.85 -6.23
CA LEU A 51 2.64 2.04 -7.08
C LEU A 51 1.17 2.27 -7.47
N ARG A 52 0.30 1.28 -7.33
CA ARG A 52 -1.14 1.45 -7.58
C ARG A 52 -1.81 2.34 -6.54
N TRP A 53 -1.24 2.48 -5.35
CA TRP A 53 -1.92 3.18 -4.26
C TRP A 53 -1.03 4.09 -3.40
N LEU A 54 0.25 3.79 -3.18
CA LEU A 54 1.10 4.62 -2.31
C LEU A 54 1.27 6.06 -2.83
N PRO A 55 1.57 6.31 -4.12
CA PRO A 55 1.70 7.66 -4.65
C PRO A 55 0.41 8.46 -4.48
N ALA A 56 -0.74 7.86 -4.75
CA ALA A 56 -2.03 8.50 -4.57
C ALA A 56 -2.28 8.85 -3.09
N ARG A 57 -1.91 7.98 -2.14
CA ARG A 57 -2.04 8.29 -0.71
C ARG A 57 -1.21 9.48 -0.26
N ALA A 58 0.01 9.61 -0.78
CA ALA A 58 0.85 10.78 -0.51
C ALA A 58 0.25 12.05 -1.13
N HIS A 59 -0.13 11.99 -2.41
CA HIS A 59 -0.68 13.10 -3.18
C HIS A 59 -2.02 13.60 -2.62
N ASP A 60 -3.01 12.72 -2.45
CA ASP A 60 -4.38 13.08 -2.06
C ASP A 60 -4.46 13.65 -0.64
N ASN A 61 -3.52 13.25 0.21
CA ASN A 61 -3.43 13.76 1.58
C ASN A 61 -2.40 14.89 1.76
N GLY A 62 -1.63 15.20 0.71
CA GLY A 62 -0.61 16.26 0.73
C GLY A 62 0.42 16.04 1.84
N LEU A 63 1.03 14.86 1.89
CA LEU A 63 1.96 14.48 2.95
C LEU A 63 3.17 13.72 2.40
N PHE A 64 4.31 13.82 3.09
CA PHE A 64 5.40 12.87 2.89
C PHE A 64 4.99 11.51 3.45
N LEU A 65 5.23 10.45 2.67
CA LEU A 65 4.95 9.09 3.06
C LEU A 65 6.25 8.28 3.07
N ILE A 66 6.58 7.72 4.22
CA ILE A 66 7.72 6.84 4.42
C ILE A 66 7.17 5.44 4.62
N PHE A 67 7.33 4.60 3.61
CA PHE A 67 6.89 3.21 3.63
C PHE A 67 8.10 2.32 3.90
N SER A 68 8.01 1.50 4.94
CA SER A 68 9.01 0.49 5.28
C SER A 68 8.32 -0.87 5.26
N ASN A 69 8.85 -1.81 4.50
CA ASN A 69 8.29 -3.15 4.38
C ASN A 69 9.31 -4.21 4.80
N GLY A 70 8.83 -5.30 5.39
CA GLY A 70 9.67 -6.45 5.71
C GLY A 70 10.19 -7.12 4.45
N VAL A 71 11.42 -7.61 4.49
CA VAL A 71 12.05 -8.44 3.46
C VAL A 71 12.42 -9.79 4.07
N GLY A 72 12.16 -10.87 3.36
CA GLY A 72 12.53 -12.20 3.83
C GLY A 72 11.45 -13.23 3.68
N ARG A 73 11.80 -14.46 4.01
CA ARG A 73 10.87 -15.57 4.07
C ARG A 73 10.15 -15.60 5.42
N ASP A 74 8.84 -15.77 5.36
CA ASP A 74 7.95 -15.90 6.52
C ASP A 74 7.06 -17.12 6.26
N ASP A 75 7.43 -18.26 6.83
CA ASP A 75 6.87 -19.59 6.56
C ASP A 75 6.92 -19.95 5.06
N ASP A 76 5.78 -19.93 4.39
CA ASP A 76 5.60 -20.23 2.97
C ASP A 76 5.42 -18.99 2.09
N GLU A 77 5.65 -17.80 2.64
CA GLU A 77 5.54 -16.53 1.91
C GLU A 77 6.90 -15.80 1.88
N VAL A 78 7.11 -15.04 0.80
CA VAL A 78 8.27 -14.14 0.67
C VAL A 78 7.79 -12.69 0.80
N ARG A 79 8.35 -11.98 1.78
CA ARG A 79 8.14 -10.54 1.97
C ARG A 79 9.06 -9.77 1.03
N THR A 80 8.51 -8.83 0.29
CA THR A 80 9.18 -8.22 -0.86
C THR A 80 10.07 -7.02 -0.54
N GLY A 81 10.15 -6.58 0.72
CA GLY A 81 10.84 -5.34 1.03
C GLY A 81 10.14 -4.14 0.38
N ASN A 82 10.80 -3.49 -0.58
CA ASN A 82 10.25 -2.33 -1.29
C ASN A 82 10.04 -1.09 -0.40
N ALA A 83 10.99 -0.76 0.45
CA ALA A 83 10.90 0.51 1.16
C ALA A 83 10.95 1.69 0.18
N MET A 84 10.14 2.73 0.44
CA MET A 84 10.14 3.93 -0.38
C MET A 84 9.74 5.19 0.40
N ILE A 85 10.28 6.32 -0.05
CA ILE A 85 9.97 7.65 0.47
C ILE A 85 9.32 8.45 -0.66
N LEU A 86 8.12 8.98 -0.39
CA LEU A 86 7.36 9.77 -1.36
C LEU A 86 7.13 11.19 -0.83
N ASP A 87 7.13 12.15 -1.75
CA ASP A 87 6.79 13.53 -1.45
C ASP A 87 5.27 13.80 -1.48
N PRO A 88 4.81 15.01 -1.11
CA PRO A 88 3.39 15.38 -1.11
C PRO A 88 2.72 15.43 -2.49
N TYR A 89 3.46 15.22 -3.56
CA TYR A 89 2.96 15.13 -4.94
C TYR A 89 2.97 13.68 -5.46
N GLY A 90 3.29 12.71 -4.60
CA GLY A 90 3.36 11.29 -4.97
C GLY A 90 4.61 10.90 -5.74
N ARG A 91 5.62 11.77 -5.81
CA ARG A 91 6.90 11.46 -6.46
C ARG A 91 7.76 10.62 -5.51
N ILE A 92 8.43 9.62 -6.05
CA ILE A 92 9.37 8.79 -5.30
C ILE A 92 10.68 9.56 -5.16
N LEU A 93 11.09 9.81 -3.92
CA LEU A 93 12.37 10.45 -3.60
C LEU A 93 13.49 9.42 -3.44
N ALA A 94 13.18 8.27 -2.85
CA ALA A 94 14.11 7.16 -2.69
C ALA A 94 13.32 5.85 -2.55
N GLU A 95 13.88 4.75 -3.03
CA GLU A 95 13.28 3.43 -2.93
C GLU A 95 14.32 2.31 -3.00
N THR A 96 13.94 1.11 -2.56
CA THR A 96 14.73 -0.12 -2.72
C THR A 96 13.84 -1.31 -3.05
N TRP A 97 14.41 -2.29 -3.74
CA TRP A 97 13.80 -3.59 -4.06
C TRP A 97 14.81 -4.74 -3.94
N VAL A 98 15.91 -4.52 -3.23
CA VAL A 98 16.93 -5.57 -3.04
C VAL A 98 16.38 -6.69 -2.14
N ALA A 99 16.82 -7.91 -2.40
CA ALA A 99 16.43 -9.10 -1.64
C ALA A 99 17.26 -9.26 -0.35
N ALA A 100 17.51 -8.17 0.35
CA ALA A 100 18.28 -8.10 1.59
C ALA A 100 17.83 -6.89 2.42
N ASP A 101 18.29 -6.82 3.66
CA ASP A 101 18.12 -5.63 4.48
C ASP A 101 18.78 -4.43 3.81
N ALA A 102 18.02 -3.35 3.68
CA ALA A 102 18.49 -2.13 3.06
C ALA A 102 17.87 -0.89 3.71
N MET A 103 18.61 0.21 3.63
CA MET A 103 18.13 1.51 4.10
C MET A 103 18.08 2.48 2.94
N VAL A 104 16.98 3.25 2.86
CA VAL A 104 16.84 4.38 1.95
C VAL A 104 16.74 5.67 2.73
N THR A 105 17.33 6.74 2.20
CA THR A 105 17.31 8.07 2.81
C THR A 105 16.95 9.12 1.76
N ALA A 106 16.29 10.18 2.19
CA ALA A 106 15.98 11.33 1.34
C ALA A 106 15.91 12.61 2.18
N ASP A 107 16.29 13.72 1.59
CA ASP A 107 16.02 15.04 2.13
C ASP A 107 14.55 15.43 1.83
N LEU A 108 13.85 15.93 2.84
CA LEU A 108 12.44 16.31 2.72
C LEU A 108 12.32 17.84 2.66
N ASP A 109 11.97 18.35 1.50
CA ASP A 109 11.64 19.77 1.34
C ASP A 109 10.24 20.07 1.90
N LEU A 110 10.19 20.58 3.12
CA LEU A 110 8.94 20.86 3.83
C LEU A 110 8.14 22.02 3.21
N GLU A 111 8.76 22.86 2.37
CA GLU A 111 8.08 23.95 1.65
C GLU A 111 7.08 23.40 0.60
N LEU A 112 7.18 22.16 0.24
CA LEU A 112 6.20 21.49 -0.64
C LEU A 112 4.84 21.27 0.02
N LEU A 113 4.77 21.23 1.37
CA LEU A 113 3.54 20.89 2.09
C LEU A 113 2.41 21.93 1.91
N PRO A 114 2.65 23.25 2.12
CA PRO A 114 1.59 24.25 2.06
C PRO A 114 0.88 24.33 0.72
N LEU A 115 1.61 24.08 -0.36
CA LEU A 115 1.13 24.23 -1.76
C LEU A 115 0.60 22.93 -2.36
N SER A 116 0.75 21.80 -1.67
CA SER A 116 0.34 20.49 -2.19
C SER A 116 -1.18 20.42 -2.42
N THR A 117 -1.55 19.66 -3.46
CA THR A 117 -2.95 19.48 -3.87
C THR A 117 -3.81 18.93 -2.74
N GLY A 118 -3.35 17.88 -2.06
CA GLY A 118 -4.07 17.27 -0.96
C GLY A 118 -4.33 18.24 0.20
N ARG A 119 -3.38 19.12 0.52
CA ARG A 119 -3.59 20.17 1.54
C ARG A 119 -4.68 21.15 1.15
N ARG A 120 -4.75 21.54 -0.12
CA ARG A 120 -5.84 22.40 -0.62
C ARG A 120 -7.18 21.69 -0.54
N TRP A 121 -7.25 20.43 -0.91
CA TRP A 121 -8.48 19.64 -0.81
C TRP A 121 -8.94 19.45 0.62
N LEU A 122 -8.02 19.19 1.55
CA LEU A 122 -8.35 19.11 2.98
C LEU A 122 -8.94 20.41 3.54
N LYS A 123 -8.43 21.57 3.10
CA LYS A 123 -8.98 22.87 3.49
C LYS A 123 -10.36 23.14 2.87
N GLY A 124 -10.62 22.65 1.68
CA GLY A 124 -11.88 22.81 0.95
C GLY A 124 -12.96 21.78 1.30
N ARG A 125 -12.71 20.88 2.25
CA ARG A 125 -13.73 19.90 2.66
C ARG A 125 -14.97 20.57 3.24
N ARG A 126 -16.11 19.96 2.97
CA ARG A 126 -17.43 20.35 3.45
C ARG A 126 -17.94 19.31 4.46
N PRO A 127 -17.42 19.27 5.72
CA PRO A 127 -17.77 18.25 6.70
C PRO A 127 -19.28 18.15 6.95
N GLU A 128 -20.00 19.26 6.79
CA GLU A 128 -21.44 19.34 6.97
C GLU A 128 -22.25 18.50 5.96
N LEU A 129 -21.60 18.07 4.87
CA LEU A 129 -22.21 17.20 3.85
C LEU A 129 -21.98 15.70 4.10
N TYR A 130 -21.18 15.34 5.10
CA TYR A 130 -20.72 13.97 5.31
C TYR A 130 -21.40 13.28 6.50
N ASP A 131 -22.40 13.88 7.12
CA ASP A 131 -23.08 13.29 8.29
C ASP A 131 -23.68 11.93 7.99
N ILE A 132 -24.21 11.74 6.77
CA ILE A 132 -24.77 10.47 6.32
C ILE A 132 -23.74 9.33 6.32
N LEU A 133 -22.46 9.63 6.05
CA LEU A 133 -21.37 8.65 6.04
C LEU A 133 -21.00 8.14 7.44
N THR A 134 -21.44 8.83 8.48
CA THR A 134 -21.19 8.47 9.88
C THR A 134 -22.36 7.77 10.54
N ARG A 135 -23.51 7.69 9.85
CA ARG A 135 -24.70 6.99 10.34
C ARG A 135 -24.47 5.49 10.29
N ARG A 136 -24.88 4.83 11.35
CA ARG A 136 -24.87 3.36 11.38
C ARG A 136 -26.07 2.83 10.62
N PHE A 137 -25.84 1.84 9.77
CA PHE A 137 -26.90 1.13 9.03
C PHE A 137 -27.36 -0.13 9.76
N GLY A 138 -26.57 -0.59 10.76
CA GLY A 138 -26.92 -1.75 11.59
C GLY A 138 -26.29 -3.08 11.13
N ASP A 139 -25.66 -3.08 9.97
CA ASP A 139 -24.99 -4.23 9.36
C ASP A 139 -23.47 -4.05 9.22
N GLU A 140 -22.90 -3.02 9.91
CA GLU A 140 -21.47 -2.80 9.89
C GLU A 140 -20.74 -4.02 10.47
N ARG A 141 -19.80 -4.52 9.70
CA ARG A 141 -18.91 -5.61 10.11
C ARG A 141 -17.57 -5.05 10.54
N ASN A 142 -16.97 -5.63 11.57
CA ASN A 142 -15.59 -5.30 11.87
C ASN A 142 -14.67 -5.77 10.72
N PRO A 143 -13.43 -5.20 10.60
CA PRO A 143 -12.54 -5.53 9.49
C PRO A 143 -12.22 -7.03 9.36
N ARG A 144 -12.20 -7.76 10.47
CA ARG A 144 -11.96 -9.21 10.48
C ARG A 144 -13.15 -9.97 9.91
N GLU A 145 -14.35 -9.64 10.33
CA GLU A 145 -15.58 -10.25 9.82
C GLU A 145 -15.76 -9.96 8.33
N ALA A 146 -15.55 -8.70 7.90
CA ALA A 146 -15.63 -8.33 6.50
C ALA A 146 -14.61 -9.08 5.63
N ARG A 147 -13.42 -9.35 6.18
CA ARG A 147 -12.31 -10.01 5.45
C ARG A 147 -12.47 -11.53 5.38
N PHE A 148 -13.00 -12.15 6.42
CA PHE A 148 -13.00 -13.60 6.57
C PHE A 148 -14.39 -14.24 6.53
N SER A 149 -15.48 -13.47 6.50
CA SER A 149 -16.83 -14.03 6.30
C SER A 149 -16.94 -14.63 4.90
N ALA A 150 -17.48 -15.85 4.83
CA ALA A 150 -17.64 -16.57 3.57
C ALA A 150 -18.84 -16.07 2.74
N GLU A 151 -19.69 -15.22 3.30
CA GLU A 151 -20.87 -14.72 2.60
C GLU A 151 -20.51 -13.55 1.68
N PRO A 152 -20.93 -13.61 0.39
CA PRO A 152 -20.82 -12.47 -0.49
C PRO A 152 -21.68 -11.32 0.08
N VAL A 153 -21.15 -10.10 0.03
CA VAL A 153 -21.91 -8.89 0.32
C VAL A 153 -23.07 -8.86 -0.69
N GLN A 154 -24.29 -9.15 -0.26
CA GLN A 154 -25.46 -8.85 -1.06
C GLN A 154 -25.61 -7.33 -1.07
N LEU A 155 -25.25 -6.73 -2.19
CA LEU A 155 -25.62 -5.35 -2.45
C LEU A 155 -27.15 -5.36 -2.62
N ASP A 156 -27.85 -4.74 -1.68
CA ASP A 156 -29.30 -4.53 -1.80
C ASP A 156 -29.56 -3.68 -3.05
N PRO A 157 -30.28 -4.21 -4.07
CA PRO A 157 -30.56 -3.47 -5.29
C PRO A 157 -31.65 -2.41 -5.14
N GLY A 158 -32.13 -2.13 -3.94
CA GLY A 158 -33.33 -1.37 -3.73
C GLY A 158 -33.23 -0.14 -2.87
N HIS A 159 -32.56 0.92 -3.32
CA HIS A 159 -32.92 2.30 -2.96
C HIS A 159 -32.60 3.24 -4.12
N GLY A 160 -33.26 2.99 -5.25
CA GLY A 160 -33.39 3.93 -6.35
C GLY A 160 -34.83 4.38 -6.44
N SER A 161 -35.15 5.47 -5.78
CA SER A 161 -36.30 6.35 -6.08
C SER A 161 -36.15 7.67 -5.38
#